data_7b3a084de8d33b3ecbdd083538820428
#
_entry.id   7b3a084de8d33b3ecbdd083538820428
#
_cell.length_a   1.000
_cell.length_b   1.000
_cell.length_c   1.000
_cell.angle_alpha   90.00
_cell.angle_beta   90.00
_cell.angle_gamma   90.00
#
_symmetry.space_group_name_H-M   'P 1'
#
loop_
_entity.id
_entity.type
_entity.pdbx_description
1 polymer ?
#
loop_
_entity_poly.entity_id
_entity_poly.type
_entity_poly.pdbx_seq_one_letter_code
_entity_poly.pdbx_strand_id
1 'polypeptide(L)'
;MRNARAVLRWLDEVSGLAHARRVAGAARDPWRRFDLEPPLRAFGPGAGDFREYLARPCRVSRQTPVAIGEWLLGCHYAEDAQLLDEADLWLHPVTFELLRCGDCEDFALWAWRQLVDARFEASFVVGVRDVPGAPRGRHAWVTFRDATGEQLLDGVERSLERMIRPLSDVRALYEPQVGVDANARRFVYAGLYREPWGRAIRMRPSQRP
;
A
#
# COMPACT_ATOMS: atom_id res chain seq x y z
N MET A 1 -22.09 12.28 27.25
CA MET A 1 -22.03 10.85 26.86
C MET A 1 -21.27 10.56 25.55
N ARG A 2 -21.13 11.50 24.58
CA ARG A 2 -20.34 11.32 23.34
C ARG A 2 -18.84 11.12 23.57
N ASN A 3 -18.25 11.77 24.57
CA ASN A 3 -16.81 11.68 24.88
C ASN A 3 -16.39 10.32 25.46
N ALA A 4 -17.22 9.66 26.26
CA ALA A 4 -16.87 8.38 26.89
C ALA A 4 -16.71 7.25 25.85
N ARG A 5 -17.58 7.21 24.81
CA ARG A 5 -17.44 6.22 23.71
C ARG A 5 -16.21 6.46 22.83
N ALA A 6 -15.84 7.72 22.64
CA ALA A 6 -14.63 8.07 21.89
C ALA A 6 -13.36 7.68 22.67
N VAL A 7 -13.34 7.90 23.99
CA VAL A 7 -12.23 7.48 24.85
C VAL A 7 -12.12 5.96 24.93
N LEU A 8 -13.22 5.23 25.03
CA LEU A 8 -13.21 3.77 25.05
C LEU A 8 -12.72 3.20 23.70
N ARG A 9 -13.17 3.74 22.56
CA ARG A 9 -12.62 3.36 21.26
C ARG A 9 -11.11 3.63 21.16
N TRP A 10 -10.68 4.79 21.63
CA TRP A 10 -9.26 5.13 21.62
C TRP A 10 -8.44 4.18 22.52
N LEU A 11 -8.95 3.81 23.69
CA LEU A 11 -8.33 2.84 24.59
C LEU A 11 -8.29 1.44 23.96
N ASP A 12 -9.36 1.01 23.28
CA ASP A 12 -9.39 -0.27 22.56
C ASP A 12 -8.40 -0.28 21.38
N GLU A 13 -8.31 0.81 20.62
CA GLU A 13 -7.31 0.97 19.55
C GLU A 13 -5.88 0.93 20.10
N VAL A 14 -5.61 1.66 21.18
CA VAL A 14 -4.26 1.70 21.80
C VAL A 14 -3.91 0.36 22.45
N SER A 15 -4.83 -0.30 23.12
CA SER A 15 -4.60 -1.61 23.73
C SER A 15 -4.48 -2.70 22.66
N GLY A 16 -5.28 -2.66 21.60
CA GLY A 16 -5.20 -3.54 20.44
C GLY A 16 -3.86 -3.39 19.71
N LEU A 17 -3.41 -2.16 19.47
CA LEU A 17 -2.11 -1.86 18.87
C LEU A 17 -0.95 -2.32 19.78
N ALA A 18 -1.04 -2.17 21.09
CA ALA A 18 -0.02 -2.63 22.03
C ALA A 18 0.05 -4.15 22.11
N HIS A 19 -1.09 -4.83 22.04
CA HIS A 19 -1.16 -6.30 21.96
C HIS A 19 -0.59 -6.79 20.62
N ALA A 20 -1.01 -6.20 19.51
CA ALA A 20 -0.50 -6.51 18.18
C ALA A 20 1.01 -6.30 18.09
N ARG A 21 1.54 -5.24 18.68
CA ARG A 21 2.97 -4.98 18.73
C ARG A 21 3.74 -6.09 19.47
N ARG A 22 3.21 -6.59 20.59
CA ARG A 22 3.84 -7.71 21.31
C ARG A 22 3.81 -9.01 20.49
N VAL A 23 2.68 -9.33 19.87
CA VAL A 23 2.52 -10.54 19.07
C VAL A 23 3.27 -10.46 17.76
N ALA A 24 3.17 -9.33 17.05
CA ALA A 24 3.79 -9.12 15.76
C ALA A 24 5.30 -8.90 15.84
N GLY A 25 5.79 -8.21 16.89
CA GLY A 25 7.21 -8.02 17.12
C GLY A 25 7.96 -9.32 17.43
N ALA A 26 7.24 -10.37 17.91
CA ALA A 26 7.76 -11.71 18.09
C ALA A 26 7.69 -12.58 16.81
N ALA A 27 6.95 -12.14 15.79
CA ALA A 27 6.80 -12.90 14.55
C ALA A 27 8.10 -12.85 13.73
N ARG A 28 8.65 -14.02 13.39
CA ARG A 28 9.86 -14.12 12.54
C ARG A 28 9.58 -13.69 11.09
N ASP A 29 8.37 -13.94 10.60
CA ASP A 29 7.95 -13.61 9.23
C ASP A 29 7.31 -12.23 9.17
N PRO A 30 7.88 -11.24 8.45
CA PRO A 30 7.30 -9.91 8.28
C PRO A 30 5.97 -9.94 7.52
N TRP A 31 5.73 -10.97 6.70
CA TRP A 31 4.52 -11.14 5.90
C TRP A 31 3.33 -11.73 6.69
N ARG A 32 3.53 -12.08 7.94
CA ARG A 32 2.42 -12.53 8.78
C ARG A 32 1.39 -11.39 8.94
N ARG A 33 0.17 -11.64 8.47
CA ARG A 33 -0.98 -10.73 8.54
C ARG A 33 -1.68 -10.84 9.89
N PHE A 34 -2.21 -9.70 10.34
CA PHE A 34 -3.08 -9.58 11.52
C PHE A 34 -4.31 -8.76 11.12
N ASP A 35 -5.51 -9.24 11.48
CA ASP A 35 -6.79 -8.57 11.24
C ASP A 35 -7.01 -7.43 12.27
N LEU A 36 -6.14 -6.45 12.19
CA LEU A 36 -6.17 -5.22 12.97
C LEU A 36 -6.29 -4.06 11.99
N GLU A 37 -7.27 -3.22 12.21
CA GLU A 37 -7.52 -2.08 11.34
C GLU A 37 -6.58 -0.92 11.67
N PRO A 38 -5.55 -0.63 10.87
CA PRO A 38 -4.68 0.52 11.09
C PRO A 38 -5.41 1.81 10.74
N PRO A 39 -5.03 2.96 11.36
CA PRO A 39 -5.52 4.26 10.92
C PRO A 39 -5.06 4.55 9.49
N LEU A 40 -5.83 5.35 8.72
CA LEU A 40 -5.48 5.72 7.33
C LEU A 40 -4.08 6.31 7.20
N ARG A 41 -3.67 7.17 8.13
CA ARG A 41 -2.32 7.76 8.17
C ARG A 41 -1.16 6.76 8.25
N ALA A 42 -1.44 5.48 8.58
CA ALA A 42 -0.42 4.44 8.55
C ALA A 42 0.01 4.11 7.10
N PHE A 43 -0.85 4.38 6.14
CA PHE A 43 -0.57 4.23 4.71
C PHE A 43 0.21 5.42 4.14
N GLY A 44 0.05 6.62 4.69
CA GLY A 44 0.65 7.87 4.22
C GLY A 44 -0.25 9.05 4.57
N PRO A 45 0.28 10.28 4.60
CA PRO A 45 -0.52 11.47 4.89
C PRO A 45 -1.57 11.74 3.81
N GLY A 46 -1.29 11.38 2.53
CA GLY A 46 -2.19 11.56 1.39
C GLY A 46 -3.23 10.45 1.21
N ALA A 47 -3.17 9.36 2.01
CA ALA A 47 -4.09 8.24 1.87
C ALA A 47 -5.55 8.63 2.12
N GLY A 48 -6.42 8.38 1.14
CA GLY A 48 -7.87 8.57 1.23
C GLY A 48 -8.63 7.32 1.70
N ASP A 49 -9.97 7.38 1.68
CA ASP A 49 -10.79 6.20 1.95
C ASP A 49 -10.67 5.20 0.77
N PHE A 50 -10.22 3.99 1.06
CA PHE A 50 -10.04 2.94 0.06
C PHE A 50 -11.34 2.49 -0.59
N ARG A 51 -12.49 2.71 0.04
CA ARG A 51 -13.81 2.46 -0.57
C ARG A 51 -14.07 3.41 -1.73
N GLU A 52 -13.63 4.66 -1.61
CA GLU A 52 -13.78 5.66 -2.67
C GLU A 52 -12.94 5.28 -3.90
N TYR A 53 -11.74 4.72 -3.71
CA TYR A 53 -10.91 4.24 -4.82
C TYR A 53 -11.57 3.07 -5.59
N LEU A 54 -12.47 2.33 -4.95
CA LEU A 54 -13.26 1.27 -5.57
C LEU A 54 -14.64 1.72 -6.07
N ALA A 55 -15.14 2.89 -5.65
CA ALA A 55 -16.51 3.31 -5.93
C ALA A 55 -16.73 3.70 -7.39
N ARG A 56 -15.75 4.34 -8.03
CA ARG A 56 -15.89 4.81 -9.41
C ARG A 56 -15.24 3.82 -10.37
N PRO A 57 -15.93 3.36 -11.41
CA PRO A 57 -15.35 2.47 -12.40
C PRO A 57 -14.25 3.17 -13.19
N CYS A 58 -13.16 2.48 -13.44
CA CYS A 58 -12.15 2.88 -14.41
C CYS A 58 -12.70 2.85 -15.83
N ARG A 59 -12.18 3.69 -16.73
CA ARG A 59 -12.54 3.69 -18.15
C ARG A 59 -11.81 2.58 -18.89
N VAL A 60 -10.58 2.31 -18.49
CA VAL A 60 -9.77 1.21 -18.99
C VAL A 60 -10.08 -0.03 -18.15
N SER A 61 -10.35 -1.16 -18.81
CA SER A 61 -10.53 -2.46 -18.16
C SER A 61 -9.44 -3.41 -18.64
N ARG A 62 -8.70 -3.99 -17.70
CA ARG A 62 -7.67 -5.00 -17.93
C ARG A 62 -7.98 -6.24 -17.12
N GLN A 63 -8.18 -7.38 -17.79
CA GLN A 63 -8.69 -8.58 -17.15
C GLN A 63 -7.59 -9.57 -16.75
N THR A 64 -6.34 -9.29 -17.09
CA THR A 64 -5.20 -10.14 -16.74
C THR A 64 -4.06 -9.34 -16.14
N PRO A 65 -3.26 -9.90 -15.22
CA PRO A 65 -2.11 -9.22 -14.65
C PRO A 65 -1.12 -8.73 -15.72
N VAL A 66 -0.91 -9.51 -16.79
CA VAL A 66 -0.05 -9.13 -17.91
C VAL A 66 -0.58 -7.88 -18.60
N ALA A 67 -1.88 -7.83 -18.94
CA ALA A 67 -2.48 -6.68 -19.61
C ALA A 67 -2.49 -5.42 -18.69
N ILE A 68 -2.58 -5.60 -17.37
CA ILE A 68 -2.40 -4.53 -16.37
C ILE A 68 -0.96 -4.00 -16.46
N GLY A 69 0.02 -4.89 -16.41
CA GLY A 69 1.44 -4.51 -16.48
C GLY A 69 1.79 -3.82 -17.80
N GLU A 70 1.32 -4.33 -18.94
CA GLU A 70 1.52 -3.71 -20.27
C GLU A 70 1.00 -2.27 -20.31
N TRP A 71 -0.15 -2.02 -19.70
CA TRP A 71 -0.70 -0.67 -19.64
C TRP A 71 0.15 0.25 -18.74
N LEU A 72 0.62 -0.25 -17.59
CA LEU A 72 1.48 0.49 -16.66
C LEU A 72 2.85 0.81 -17.26
N LEU A 73 3.40 -0.04 -18.13
CA LEU A 73 4.65 0.25 -18.85
C LEU A 73 4.54 1.50 -19.73
N GLY A 74 3.34 1.87 -20.15
CA GLY A 74 3.07 3.11 -20.88
C GLY A 74 2.84 4.35 -20.00
N CYS A 75 2.94 4.22 -18.66
CA CYS A 75 2.80 5.35 -17.73
C CYS A 75 4.17 5.93 -17.33
N HIS A 76 4.18 7.19 -16.92
CA HIS A 76 5.38 7.88 -16.46
C HIS A 76 5.42 7.91 -14.94
N TYR A 77 6.58 7.59 -14.37
CA TYR A 77 6.83 7.78 -12.94
C TYR A 77 7.25 9.24 -12.69
N ALA A 78 6.58 9.90 -11.77
CA ALA A 78 6.95 11.22 -11.26
C ALA A 78 6.50 11.31 -9.80
N GLU A 79 7.35 11.85 -8.94
CA GLU A 79 7.00 12.14 -7.55
C GLU A 79 6.00 13.28 -7.47
N ASP A 80 5.09 13.26 -6.50
CA ASP A 80 4.04 14.26 -6.29
C ASP A 80 4.58 15.70 -6.22
N ALA A 81 5.71 15.88 -5.53
CA ALA A 81 6.37 17.17 -5.43
C ALA A 81 6.79 17.75 -6.80
N GLN A 82 7.02 16.90 -7.80
CA GLN A 82 7.37 17.32 -9.16
C GLN A 82 6.14 17.53 -10.04
N LEU A 83 5.09 16.73 -9.79
CA LEU A 83 3.90 16.72 -10.63
C LEU A 83 2.85 17.75 -10.18
N LEU A 84 2.64 17.91 -8.88
CA LEU A 84 1.50 18.60 -8.29
C LEU A 84 1.87 19.66 -7.25
N ASP A 85 3.16 19.86 -6.96
CA ASP A 85 3.66 20.74 -5.89
C ASP A 85 3.13 20.37 -4.49
N GLU A 86 2.75 19.08 -4.32
CA GLU A 86 2.26 18.49 -3.07
C GLU A 86 3.27 17.48 -2.55
N ALA A 87 3.29 17.26 -1.24
CA ALA A 87 4.28 16.38 -0.62
C ALA A 87 3.92 14.89 -0.72
N ASP A 88 2.63 14.56 -0.80
CA ASP A 88 2.09 13.20 -0.85
C ASP A 88 0.59 13.29 -1.19
N LEU A 89 0.23 13.09 -2.44
CA LEU A 89 -1.15 13.17 -2.94
C LEU A 89 -1.52 11.90 -3.71
N TRP A 90 -2.31 11.07 -3.09
CA TRP A 90 -2.79 9.83 -3.67
C TRP A 90 -3.88 10.06 -4.71
N LEU A 91 -3.56 9.88 -5.96
CA LEU A 91 -4.50 10.05 -7.06
C LEU A 91 -5.59 8.95 -7.01
N HIS A 92 -6.83 9.37 -7.26
CA HIS A 92 -7.88 8.38 -7.51
C HIS A 92 -7.52 7.58 -8.79
N PRO A 93 -7.74 6.25 -8.85
CA PRO A 93 -7.40 5.43 -10.03
C PRO A 93 -7.89 6.00 -11.37
N VAL A 94 -9.07 6.62 -11.40
CA VAL A 94 -9.60 7.29 -12.61
C VAL A 94 -8.78 8.53 -12.99
N THR A 95 -8.24 9.25 -12.02
CA THR A 95 -7.39 10.43 -12.27
C THR A 95 -6.02 9.98 -12.81
N PHE A 96 -5.41 8.99 -12.15
CA PHE A 96 -4.17 8.39 -12.64
C PHE A 96 -4.30 7.85 -14.08
N GLU A 97 -5.44 7.22 -14.39
CA GLU A 97 -5.75 6.73 -15.73
C GLU A 97 -5.75 7.83 -16.81
N LEU A 98 -6.24 9.02 -16.44
CA LEU A 98 -6.26 10.19 -17.34
C LEU A 98 -4.87 10.82 -17.51
N LEU A 99 -4.13 10.95 -16.40
CA LEU A 99 -2.82 11.59 -16.39
C LEU A 99 -1.73 10.67 -16.92
N ARG A 100 -1.84 9.37 -16.68
CA ARG A 100 -0.82 8.35 -16.96
C ARG A 100 0.54 8.70 -16.36
N CYS A 101 0.51 9.39 -15.24
CA CYS A 101 1.66 9.88 -14.52
C CYS A 101 1.34 9.91 -13.02
N GLY A 102 2.28 9.53 -12.18
CA GLY A 102 2.16 9.48 -10.74
C GLY A 102 3.34 8.72 -10.13
N ASP A 103 3.27 8.44 -8.84
CA ASP A 103 4.31 7.69 -8.14
C ASP A 103 3.86 6.29 -7.70
N CYS A 104 4.53 5.67 -6.71
CA CYS A 104 4.37 4.25 -6.44
C CYS A 104 2.96 3.88 -5.97
N GLU A 105 2.30 4.71 -5.16
CA GLU A 105 0.95 4.45 -4.68
C GLU A 105 -0.10 4.59 -5.77
N ASP A 106 0.07 5.53 -6.70
CA ASP A 106 -0.85 5.73 -7.83
C ASP A 106 -0.84 4.53 -8.77
N PHE A 107 0.37 4.06 -9.12
CA PHE A 107 0.55 2.84 -9.90
C PHE A 107 -0.07 1.63 -9.19
N ALA A 108 0.18 1.48 -7.89
CA ALA A 108 -0.31 0.36 -7.11
C ALA A 108 -1.84 0.42 -6.89
N LEU A 109 -2.43 1.60 -6.62
CA LEU A 109 -3.87 1.79 -6.47
C LEU A 109 -4.62 1.43 -7.76
N TRP A 110 -4.10 1.88 -8.92
CA TRP A 110 -4.72 1.56 -10.19
C TRP A 110 -4.62 0.07 -10.51
N ALA A 111 -3.45 -0.55 -10.29
CA ALA A 111 -3.25 -1.99 -10.49
C ALA A 111 -4.16 -2.81 -9.56
N TRP A 112 -4.24 -2.45 -8.28
CA TRP A 112 -5.13 -3.08 -7.32
C TRP A 112 -6.58 -3.00 -7.76
N ARG A 113 -7.04 -1.82 -8.18
CA ARG A 113 -8.38 -1.63 -8.71
C ARG A 113 -8.67 -2.55 -9.90
N GLN A 114 -7.77 -2.64 -10.89
CA GLN A 114 -7.93 -3.50 -12.06
C GLN A 114 -8.03 -4.99 -11.66
N LEU A 115 -7.17 -5.44 -10.74
CA LEU A 115 -7.18 -6.82 -10.24
C LEU A 115 -8.47 -7.14 -9.49
N VAL A 116 -8.98 -6.21 -8.66
CA VAL A 116 -10.27 -6.37 -7.97
C VAL A 116 -11.43 -6.46 -8.95
N ASP A 117 -11.46 -5.61 -9.99
CA ASP A 117 -12.48 -5.63 -11.04
C ASP A 117 -12.42 -6.94 -11.85
N ALA A 118 -11.22 -7.47 -12.07
CA ALA A 118 -10.97 -8.76 -12.72
C ALA A 118 -11.20 -9.98 -11.80
N ARG A 119 -11.70 -9.76 -10.56
CA ARG A 119 -12.03 -10.79 -9.56
C ARG A 119 -10.84 -11.57 -9.01
N PHE A 120 -9.65 -11.01 -9.04
CA PHE A 120 -8.52 -11.57 -8.30
C PHE A 120 -8.66 -11.30 -6.79
N GLU A 121 -8.17 -12.23 -5.97
CA GLU A 121 -7.91 -11.99 -4.56
C GLU A 121 -6.66 -11.11 -4.47
N ALA A 122 -6.86 -9.79 -4.42
CA ALA A 122 -5.79 -8.81 -4.47
C ALA A 122 -5.76 -7.92 -3.23
N SER A 123 -4.56 -7.51 -2.82
CA SER A 123 -4.34 -6.56 -1.72
C SER A 123 -3.38 -5.47 -2.15
N PHE A 124 -3.77 -4.22 -1.94
CA PHE A 124 -2.87 -3.07 -1.97
C PHE A 124 -2.01 -3.08 -0.70
N VAL A 125 -0.71 -2.90 -0.83
CA VAL A 125 0.24 -3.01 0.29
C VAL A 125 1.19 -1.81 0.29
N VAL A 126 1.42 -1.26 1.47
CA VAL A 126 2.47 -0.27 1.74
C VAL A 126 3.47 -0.85 2.73
N GLY A 127 4.75 -0.61 2.48
CA GLY A 127 5.82 -1.10 3.33
C GLY A 127 7.17 -0.53 2.91
N VAL A 128 8.22 -1.31 3.09
CA VAL A 128 9.58 -0.96 2.70
C VAL A 128 10.06 -1.87 1.58
N ARG A 129 10.58 -1.28 0.52
CA ARG A 129 11.25 -1.98 -0.57
C ARG A 129 12.77 -1.85 -0.39
N ASP A 130 13.46 -2.98 -0.51
CA ASP A 130 14.93 -3.08 -0.40
C ASP A 130 15.45 -3.97 -1.53
N VAL A 131 15.54 -3.41 -2.73
CA VAL A 131 16.01 -4.13 -3.92
C VAL A 131 17.41 -3.67 -4.32
N PRO A 132 18.28 -4.57 -4.76
CA PRO A 132 19.62 -4.21 -5.21
C PRO A 132 19.59 -3.15 -6.31
N GLY A 133 20.40 -2.09 -6.14
CA GLY A 133 20.53 -1.02 -7.13
C GLY A 133 19.48 0.11 -6.99
N ALA A 134 18.58 0.05 -6.00
CA ALA A 134 17.67 1.13 -5.67
C ALA A 134 17.80 1.52 -4.18
N PRO A 135 17.51 2.76 -3.79
CA PRO A 135 17.47 3.15 -2.38
C PRO A 135 16.43 2.33 -1.63
N ARG A 136 16.79 1.84 -0.44
CA ARG A 136 15.80 1.27 0.49
C ARG A 136 14.86 2.38 0.93
N GLY A 137 13.56 2.20 0.74
CA GLY A 137 12.59 3.24 1.03
C GLY A 137 11.17 2.73 1.16
N ARG A 138 10.29 3.64 1.58
CA ARG A 138 8.85 3.40 1.60
C ARG A 138 8.36 3.19 0.17
N HIS A 139 7.44 2.25 0.00
CA HIS A 139 6.96 1.84 -1.31
C HIS A 139 5.56 1.23 -1.24
N ALA A 140 4.82 1.32 -2.34
CA ALA A 140 3.52 0.69 -2.51
C ALA A 140 3.57 -0.33 -3.66
N TRP A 141 2.87 -1.46 -3.48
CA TRP A 141 2.75 -2.54 -4.46
C TRP A 141 1.43 -3.28 -4.27
N VAL A 142 1.17 -4.26 -5.12
CA VAL A 142 0.00 -5.13 -5.00
C VAL A 142 0.46 -6.58 -4.81
N THR A 143 -0.23 -7.32 -3.94
CA THR A 143 -0.17 -8.79 -3.94
C THR A 143 -1.49 -9.34 -4.45
N PHE A 144 -1.45 -10.44 -5.18
CA PHE A 144 -2.64 -11.11 -5.67
C PHE A 144 -2.41 -12.62 -5.78
N ARG A 145 -3.51 -13.38 -5.90
CA ARG A 145 -3.45 -14.82 -6.09
C ARG A 145 -3.95 -15.19 -7.46
N ASP A 146 -3.19 -16.00 -8.17
CA ASP A 146 -3.58 -16.64 -9.41
C ASP A 146 -3.50 -18.17 -9.31
N ALA A 147 -3.64 -18.87 -10.45
CA ALA A 147 -3.58 -20.32 -10.51
C ALA A 147 -2.20 -20.91 -10.13
N THR A 148 -1.13 -20.11 -10.20
CA THR A 148 0.25 -20.51 -9.86
C THR A 148 0.63 -20.19 -8.41
N GLY A 149 -0.19 -19.40 -7.70
CA GLY A 149 0.01 -19.05 -6.30
C GLY A 149 -0.02 -17.56 -6.01
N GLU A 150 0.68 -17.15 -4.96
CA GLU A 150 0.78 -15.73 -4.58
C GLU A 150 1.79 -15.00 -5.46
N GLN A 151 1.36 -13.89 -6.01
CA GLN A 151 2.13 -13.02 -6.90
C GLN A 151 2.32 -11.64 -6.26
N LEU A 152 3.38 -10.95 -6.66
CA LEU A 152 3.61 -9.54 -6.39
C LEU A 152 3.60 -8.78 -7.72
N LEU A 153 2.87 -7.65 -7.77
CA LEU A 153 2.90 -6.69 -8.86
C LEU A 153 3.44 -5.36 -8.33
N ASP A 154 4.63 -4.98 -8.81
CA ASP A 154 5.25 -3.67 -8.56
C ASP A 154 5.15 -2.81 -9.81
N GLY A 155 4.16 -1.92 -9.84
CA GLY A 155 3.79 -1.15 -11.03
C GLY A 155 4.87 -0.20 -11.55
N VAL A 156 5.86 0.16 -10.73
CA VAL A 156 6.94 1.08 -11.15
C VAL A 156 8.09 0.38 -11.87
N GLU A 157 8.12 -0.95 -11.88
CA GLU A 157 9.12 -1.71 -12.63
C GLU A 157 8.93 -1.53 -14.14
N ARG A 158 10.04 -1.55 -14.88
CA ARG A 158 10.08 -1.18 -16.31
C ARG A 158 10.11 -2.37 -17.27
N SER A 159 9.81 -3.57 -16.77
CA SER A 159 9.57 -4.76 -17.59
C SER A 159 8.53 -5.66 -16.92
N LEU A 160 7.75 -6.39 -17.70
CA LEU A 160 6.73 -7.30 -17.17
C LEU A 160 7.33 -8.36 -16.25
N GLU A 161 8.48 -8.91 -16.61
CA GLU A 161 9.20 -9.92 -15.85
C GLU A 161 9.61 -9.44 -14.45
N ARG A 162 9.95 -8.14 -14.32
CA ARG A 162 10.29 -7.54 -13.03
C ARG A 162 9.06 -7.06 -12.29
N MET A 163 8.02 -6.65 -13.02
CA MET A 163 6.79 -6.10 -12.47
C MET A 163 5.92 -7.18 -11.82
N ILE A 164 5.81 -8.35 -12.44
CA ILE A 164 4.95 -9.44 -11.97
C ILE A 164 5.83 -10.64 -11.65
N ARG A 165 5.89 -11.02 -10.38
CA ARG A 165 6.77 -12.10 -9.92
C ARG A 165 6.10 -12.96 -8.85
N PRO A 166 6.41 -14.26 -8.79
CA PRO A 166 6.02 -15.08 -7.65
C PRO A 166 6.48 -14.42 -6.34
N LEU A 167 5.55 -14.30 -5.39
CA LEU A 167 5.86 -13.66 -4.10
C LEU A 167 7.00 -14.39 -3.37
N SER A 168 7.08 -15.73 -3.50
CA SER A 168 8.16 -16.55 -2.94
C SER A 168 9.55 -16.05 -3.30
N ASP A 169 9.72 -15.56 -4.54
CA ASP A 169 11.03 -15.21 -5.10
C ASP A 169 11.51 -13.83 -4.64
N VAL A 170 10.58 -12.97 -4.26
CA VAL A 170 10.85 -11.56 -3.97
C VAL A 170 10.51 -11.11 -2.56
N ARG A 171 9.86 -11.96 -1.76
CA ARG A 171 9.39 -11.58 -0.42
C ARG A 171 10.48 -11.06 0.53
N ALA A 172 11.74 -11.44 0.31
CA ALA A 172 12.87 -10.91 1.08
C ALA A 172 13.25 -9.47 0.73
N LEU A 173 12.81 -8.98 -0.44
CA LEU A 173 13.07 -7.65 -0.95
C LEU A 173 11.98 -6.63 -0.57
N TYR A 174 10.87 -7.12 -0.01
CA TYR A 174 9.72 -6.31 0.37
C TYR A 174 9.32 -6.63 1.81
N GLU A 175 9.27 -5.62 2.65
CA GLU A 175 8.83 -5.72 4.04
C GLU A 175 7.47 -5.04 4.19
N PRO A 176 6.34 -5.77 4.15
CA PRO A 176 5.01 -5.20 4.20
C PRO A 176 4.70 -4.69 5.60
N GLN A 177 4.02 -3.55 5.68
CA GLN A 177 3.63 -2.91 6.94
C GLN A 177 2.11 -2.88 7.11
N VAL A 178 1.41 -2.34 6.13
CA VAL A 178 -0.06 -2.23 6.12
C VAL A 178 -0.61 -2.65 4.77
N GLY A 179 -1.84 -3.11 4.74
CA GLY A 179 -2.50 -3.51 3.50
C GLY A 179 -4.00 -3.29 3.53
N VAL A 180 -4.60 -3.36 2.35
CA VAL A 180 -6.05 -3.27 2.11
C VAL A 180 -6.46 -4.41 1.19
N ASP A 181 -7.47 -5.19 1.58
CA ASP A 181 -8.00 -6.27 0.76
C ASP A 181 -8.99 -5.80 -0.31
N ALA A 182 -9.44 -6.72 -1.16
CA ALA A 182 -10.41 -6.45 -2.23
C ALA A 182 -11.78 -5.89 -1.75
N ASN A 183 -12.07 -5.95 -0.46
CA ASN A 183 -13.27 -5.40 0.17
C ASN A 183 -13.00 -4.06 0.87
N ALA A 184 -11.88 -3.42 0.60
CA ALA A 184 -11.40 -2.21 1.24
C ALA A 184 -11.23 -2.34 2.78
N ARG A 185 -11.03 -3.57 3.31
CA ARG A 185 -10.71 -3.79 4.73
C ARG A 185 -9.22 -3.64 4.94
N ARG A 186 -8.84 -2.76 5.86
CA ARG A 186 -7.46 -2.50 6.22
C ARG A 186 -6.96 -3.55 7.20
N PHE A 187 -5.67 -3.88 7.13
CA PHE A 187 -5.00 -4.81 8.02
C PHE A 187 -3.52 -4.48 8.18
N VAL A 188 -2.85 -5.10 9.14
CA VAL A 188 -1.43 -4.88 9.40
C VAL A 188 -0.63 -6.15 9.17
N TYR A 189 0.64 -5.96 8.79
CA TYR A 189 1.64 -7.02 8.74
C TYR A 189 2.61 -6.93 9.92
N ALA A 190 3.27 -8.03 10.25
CA ALA A 190 4.31 -8.07 11.29
C ALA A 190 5.48 -7.12 10.99
N GLY A 191 5.75 -6.84 9.72
CA GLY A 191 6.77 -5.87 9.28
C GLY A 191 6.56 -4.47 9.84
N LEU A 192 5.32 -4.03 10.07
CA LEU A 192 5.01 -2.74 10.67
C LEU A 192 5.72 -2.52 12.02
N TYR A 193 5.97 -3.58 12.77
CA TYR A 193 6.51 -3.50 14.13
C TYR A 193 8.02 -3.75 14.22
N ARG A 194 8.68 -4.00 13.08
CA ARG A 194 10.13 -4.27 13.02
C ARG A 194 10.96 -3.00 13.03
N GLU A 195 10.48 -1.92 12.42
CA GLU A 195 11.16 -0.64 12.54
C GLU A 195 10.80 0.03 13.88
N PRO A 196 11.79 0.59 14.60
CA PRO A 196 11.48 1.39 15.77
C PRO A 196 10.62 2.58 15.32
N TRP A 197 9.40 2.65 15.81
CA TRP A 197 8.41 3.72 15.58
C TRP A 197 9.00 5.14 15.77
N GLY A 198 10.17 5.28 16.38
CA GLY A 198 10.87 6.52 16.62
C GLY A 198 11.40 7.25 15.38
N ARG A 199 11.44 6.64 14.20
CA ARG A 199 11.86 7.33 12.97
C ARG A 199 10.71 7.83 12.11
N ALA A 200 9.55 7.17 12.11
CA ALA A 200 8.38 7.59 11.33
C ALA A 200 7.60 8.74 11.96
N ILE A 201 7.81 9.06 13.25
CA ILE A 201 7.14 10.14 13.98
C ILE A 201 8.17 11.17 14.50
N ARG A 202 9.19 11.50 13.75
CA ARG A 202 9.84 12.78 13.92
C ARG A 202 9.02 13.83 13.18
N MET A 203 7.89 14.23 13.78
CA MET A 203 7.31 15.53 13.52
C MET A 203 8.44 16.55 13.70
N ARG A 204 8.80 17.24 12.63
CA ARG A 204 9.63 18.44 12.76
C ARG A 204 8.96 19.34 13.77
N PRO A 205 9.67 19.84 14.79
CA PRO A 205 9.09 20.87 15.65
C PRO A 205 8.67 22.00 14.71
N SER A 206 7.41 22.43 14.80
CA SER A 206 6.95 23.63 14.16
C SER A 206 7.86 24.76 14.62
N GLN A 207 8.66 25.30 13.71
CA GLN A 207 9.23 26.63 13.92
C GLN A 207 8.04 27.57 13.90
N ARG A 208 7.59 27.97 15.08
CA ARG A 208 6.76 29.15 15.22
C ARG A 208 7.68 30.37 15.09
N PRO A 209 7.20 31.42 14.41
CA PRO A 209 7.92 32.69 14.27
C PRO A 209 8.14 33.37 15.61
#